data_f9469a82e9b3363cb8851f0ca9883403
#
_entry.id   f9469a82e9b3363cb8851f0ca9883403
#
_cell.length_a   1.000
_cell.length_b   1.000
_cell.length_c   1.000
_cell.angle_alpha   90.00
_cell.angle_beta   90.00
_cell.angle_gamma   90.00
#
_symmetry.space_group_name_H-M   'P 1'
#
loop_
_entity.id
_entity.type
_entity.pdbx_description
1 polymer ?
#
loop_
_entity_poly.entity_id
_entity_poly.type
_entity_poly.pdbx_seq_one_letter_code
_entity_poly.pdbx_strand_id
1 'polypeptide(L)'
;MSLRFSDKQKQVLSWWTRGSPHREKDAIVCDGAVRSGKTLCLGLSFLLWSMTRFRGQQFALCGKTTQSVRRNLLTSVLPMLAALGFQWEEKISRNWLKVRCGGVENTYFLFGGKDEGSAALIQGITLAGVLLDEVALMPRSFVEQACARCSVTGAKFWFSCNPEGPGHWLFSLS
;
A
#
# COMPACT_ATOMS: atom_id res chain seq x y z
N MET A 1 25.01 -1.44 -7.28
CA MET A 1 24.83 -1.39 -5.82
C MET A 1 23.80 -2.43 -5.41
N SER A 2 24.20 -3.44 -4.66
CA SER A 2 23.25 -4.46 -4.19
C SER A 2 22.47 -3.91 -3.00
N LEU A 3 21.15 -3.82 -3.11
CA LEU A 3 20.27 -3.51 -2.00
C LEU A 3 20.26 -4.69 -1.03
N ARG A 4 20.74 -4.47 0.18
CA ARG A 4 20.65 -5.46 1.24
C ARG A 4 19.49 -5.12 2.15
N PHE A 5 18.56 -6.05 2.26
CA PHE A 5 17.42 -5.91 3.17
C PHE A 5 17.74 -6.61 4.51
N SER A 6 17.34 -5.99 5.61
CA SER A 6 17.39 -6.62 6.94
C SER A 6 16.41 -7.78 7.01
N ASP A 7 16.52 -8.62 8.04
CA ASP A 7 15.58 -9.73 8.23
C ASP A 7 14.13 -9.25 8.41
N LYS A 8 13.93 -8.15 9.14
CA LYS A 8 12.59 -7.54 9.27
C LYS A 8 12.05 -7.04 7.93
N GLN A 9 12.89 -6.40 7.13
CA GLN A 9 12.51 -5.94 5.80
C GLN A 9 12.15 -7.10 4.87
N LYS A 10 12.91 -8.20 4.94
CA LYS A 10 12.60 -9.43 4.19
C LYS A 10 11.24 -10.01 4.60
N GLN A 11 10.91 -9.98 5.88
CA GLN A 11 9.60 -10.41 6.37
C GLN A 11 8.47 -9.55 5.77
N VAL A 12 8.65 -8.23 5.73
CA VAL A 12 7.68 -7.33 5.11
C VAL A 12 7.48 -7.65 3.62
N LEU A 13 8.58 -7.92 2.92
CA LEU A 13 8.54 -8.21 1.49
C LEU A 13 7.86 -9.54 1.16
N SER A 14 7.91 -10.52 2.06
CA SER A 14 7.56 -11.92 1.75
C SER A 14 6.42 -12.51 2.59
N TRP A 15 5.79 -11.76 3.50
CA TRP A 15 4.78 -12.32 4.41
C TRP A 15 3.58 -12.97 3.70
N TRP A 16 3.25 -12.51 2.52
CA TRP A 16 2.13 -12.97 1.69
C TRP A 16 2.49 -14.16 0.79
N THR A 17 3.75 -14.53 0.69
CA THR A 17 4.22 -15.59 -0.22
C THR A 17 3.86 -16.97 0.29
N ARG A 18 3.86 -17.95 -0.62
CA ARG A 18 3.48 -19.35 -0.30
C ARG A 18 4.33 -19.97 0.80
N GLY A 19 5.61 -19.61 0.89
CA GLY A 19 6.52 -20.13 1.90
C GLY A 19 6.41 -19.45 3.26
N SER A 20 5.61 -18.39 3.38
CA SER A 20 5.48 -17.64 4.63
C SER A 20 4.51 -18.31 5.60
N PRO A 21 4.86 -18.38 6.90
CA PRO A 21 3.92 -18.84 7.93
C PRO A 21 2.76 -17.84 8.15
N HIS A 22 2.85 -16.64 7.61
CA HIS A 22 1.86 -15.58 7.77
C HIS A 22 0.98 -15.35 6.54
N ARG A 23 1.10 -16.19 5.52
CA ARG A 23 0.39 -16.01 4.24
C ARG A 23 -1.13 -15.91 4.36
N GLU A 24 -1.70 -16.55 5.37
CA GLU A 24 -3.15 -16.56 5.61
C GLU A 24 -3.65 -15.33 6.37
N LYS A 25 -2.74 -14.47 6.84
CA LYS A 25 -3.11 -13.21 7.49
C LYS A 25 -3.61 -12.22 6.44
N ASP A 26 -4.54 -11.38 6.86
CA ASP A 26 -5.14 -10.39 5.96
C ASP A 26 -4.39 -9.07 5.93
N ALA A 27 -3.59 -8.77 6.94
CA ALA A 27 -2.95 -7.48 7.08
C ALA A 27 -1.55 -7.57 7.69
N ILE A 28 -0.72 -6.60 7.32
CA ILE A 28 0.55 -6.33 7.97
C ILE A 28 0.57 -4.89 8.48
N VAL A 29 1.05 -4.70 9.69
CA VAL A 29 1.27 -3.38 10.27
C VAL A 29 2.77 -3.20 10.49
N CYS A 30 3.35 -2.23 9.80
CA CYS A 30 4.76 -1.88 9.94
C CYS A 30 4.89 -0.67 10.85
N ASP A 31 5.45 -0.91 12.01
CA ASP A 31 5.70 0.07 13.04
C ASP A 31 7.21 0.32 13.13
N GLY A 32 7.64 1.56 13.31
CA GLY A 32 9.06 1.85 13.45
C GLY A 32 9.47 3.27 13.03
N ALA A 33 10.77 3.54 13.13
CA ALA A 33 11.34 4.85 12.85
C ALA A 33 11.19 5.25 11.37
N VAL A 34 11.00 6.55 11.14
CA VAL A 34 10.74 7.18 9.83
C VAL A 34 11.83 6.88 8.79
N ARG A 35 13.07 6.56 9.21
CA ARG A 35 14.21 6.40 8.31
C ARG A 35 14.69 4.95 8.13
N SER A 36 13.84 3.97 8.42
CA SER A 36 14.22 2.56 8.39
C SER A 36 14.06 1.87 7.03
N GLY A 37 13.81 2.59 5.94
CA GLY A 37 13.47 2.01 4.64
C GLY A 37 12.08 1.36 4.63
N LYS A 38 11.27 1.64 5.64
CA LYS A 38 9.94 1.06 5.84
C LYS A 38 9.00 1.33 4.66
N THR A 39 8.96 2.55 4.17
CA THR A 39 8.08 2.95 3.07
C THR A 39 8.41 2.21 1.78
N LEU A 40 9.70 2.07 1.46
CA LEU A 40 10.14 1.31 0.29
C LEU A 40 9.72 -0.15 0.38
N CYS A 41 10.00 -0.81 1.51
CA CYS A 41 9.67 -2.23 1.69
C CYS A 41 8.16 -2.47 1.70
N LEU A 42 7.41 -1.58 2.35
CA LEU A 42 5.95 -1.65 2.39
C LEU A 42 5.35 -1.53 0.99
N GLY A 43 5.76 -0.50 0.26
CA GLY A 43 5.25 -0.26 -1.09
C GLY A 43 5.66 -1.34 -2.08
N LEU A 44 6.91 -1.76 -2.04
CA LEU A 44 7.41 -2.83 -2.91
C LEU A 44 6.70 -4.15 -2.63
N SER A 45 6.51 -4.51 -1.36
CA SER A 45 5.76 -5.70 -0.95
C SER A 45 4.34 -5.68 -1.51
N PHE A 46 3.63 -4.59 -1.34
CA PHE A 46 2.26 -4.40 -1.82
C PHE A 46 2.17 -4.54 -3.35
N LEU A 47 3.05 -3.88 -4.08
CA LEU A 47 3.05 -3.92 -5.54
C LEU A 47 3.42 -5.30 -6.08
N LEU A 48 4.41 -5.96 -5.50
CA LEU A 48 4.78 -7.32 -5.90
C LEU A 48 3.65 -8.32 -5.61
N TRP A 49 3.01 -8.20 -4.44
CA TRP A 49 1.86 -9.05 -4.11
C TRP A 49 0.73 -8.85 -5.11
N SER A 50 0.32 -7.62 -5.33
CA SER A 50 -0.82 -7.29 -6.19
C SER A 50 -0.58 -7.71 -7.63
N MET A 51 0.62 -7.50 -8.14
CA MET A 51 0.98 -7.90 -9.52
C MET A 51 1.15 -9.41 -9.66
N THR A 52 1.49 -10.12 -8.59
CA THR A 52 1.61 -11.58 -8.60
C THR A 52 0.26 -12.28 -8.49
N ARG A 53 -0.66 -11.74 -7.68
CA ARG A 53 -1.91 -12.40 -7.30
C ARG A 53 -3.11 -11.98 -8.13
N PHE A 54 -3.08 -10.81 -8.76
CA PHE A 54 -4.25 -10.22 -9.42
C PHE A 54 -3.93 -9.75 -10.83
N ARG A 55 -4.96 -9.71 -11.65
CA ARG A 55 -4.92 -9.18 -13.01
C ARG A 55 -6.19 -8.36 -13.24
N GLY A 56 -6.03 -7.14 -13.74
CA GLY A 56 -7.14 -6.26 -14.06
C GLY A 56 -7.91 -5.76 -12.85
N GLN A 57 -7.28 -5.72 -11.68
CA GLN A 57 -7.92 -5.29 -10.45
C GLN A 57 -7.52 -3.87 -10.07
N GLN A 58 -8.24 -3.30 -9.12
CA GLN A 58 -8.04 -1.97 -8.60
C GLN A 58 -7.56 -2.03 -7.16
N PHE A 59 -6.63 -1.15 -6.84
CA PHE A 59 -6.00 -1.04 -5.52
C PHE A 59 -5.96 0.42 -5.11
N ALA A 60 -5.80 0.69 -3.83
CA ALA A 60 -5.62 2.04 -3.32
C ALA A 60 -4.28 2.20 -2.62
N LEU A 61 -3.62 3.32 -2.90
CA LEU A 61 -2.44 3.78 -2.20
C LEU A 61 -2.82 5.06 -1.46
N CYS A 62 -2.88 4.98 -0.14
CA CYS A 62 -3.38 6.06 0.70
C CYS A 62 -2.26 6.66 1.53
N GLY A 63 -2.24 7.96 1.64
CA GLY A 63 -1.36 8.73 2.50
C GLY A 63 -2.11 9.91 3.10
N LYS A 64 -1.38 10.80 3.75
CA LYS A 64 -1.95 12.02 4.29
C LYS A 64 -2.61 12.86 3.20
N THR A 65 -1.90 13.02 2.07
CA THR A 65 -2.37 13.67 0.84
C THR A 65 -1.92 12.84 -0.37
N THR A 66 -2.55 13.06 -1.54
CA THR A 66 -2.08 12.41 -2.78
C THR A 66 -0.66 12.81 -3.12
N GLN A 67 -0.28 14.06 -2.82
CA GLN A 67 1.07 14.56 -3.01
C GLN A 67 2.09 13.83 -2.14
N SER A 68 1.74 13.55 -0.88
CA SER A 68 2.63 12.81 0.03
C SER A 68 2.80 11.34 -0.42
N VAL A 69 1.78 10.72 -0.99
CA VAL A 69 1.88 9.39 -1.57
C VAL A 69 2.90 9.39 -2.73
N ARG A 70 2.81 10.35 -3.63
CA ARG A 70 3.76 10.47 -4.74
C ARG A 70 5.19 10.69 -4.23
N ARG A 71 5.37 11.67 -3.37
CA ARG A 71 6.69 12.07 -2.88
C ARG A 71 7.36 11.00 -2.02
N ASN A 72 6.61 10.37 -1.12
CA ASN A 72 7.17 9.46 -0.13
C ASN A 72 7.17 8.01 -0.60
N LEU A 73 6.13 7.58 -1.31
CA LEU A 73 5.96 6.19 -1.72
C LEU A 73 6.44 5.95 -3.15
N LEU A 74 5.85 6.63 -4.13
CA LEU A 74 6.15 6.36 -5.54
C LEU A 74 7.58 6.71 -5.91
N THR A 75 8.13 7.79 -5.40
CA THR A 75 9.53 8.19 -5.65
C THR A 75 10.51 7.10 -5.23
N SER A 76 10.20 6.38 -4.14
CA SER A 76 11.05 5.29 -3.64
C SER A 76 10.85 3.98 -4.42
N VAL A 77 9.61 3.66 -4.77
CA VAL A 77 9.23 2.34 -5.30
C VAL A 77 9.40 2.24 -6.80
N LEU A 78 9.08 3.28 -7.57
CA LEU A 78 9.09 3.22 -9.04
C LEU A 78 10.46 2.87 -9.62
N PRO A 79 11.59 3.41 -9.14
CA PRO A 79 12.90 2.99 -9.64
C PRO A 79 13.18 1.49 -9.41
N MET A 80 12.72 0.95 -8.30
CA MET A 80 12.85 -0.49 -8.01
C MET A 80 12.01 -1.34 -8.94
N LEU A 81 10.80 -0.92 -9.24
CA LEU A 81 9.94 -1.59 -10.19
C LEU A 81 10.55 -1.60 -11.60
N ALA A 82 11.15 -0.49 -12.01
CA ALA A 82 11.85 -0.41 -13.29
C ALA A 82 13.00 -1.42 -13.36
N ALA A 83 13.80 -1.51 -12.30
CA ALA A 83 14.90 -2.46 -12.20
C ALA A 83 14.43 -3.91 -12.26
N LEU A 84 13.20 -4.20 -11.82
CA LEU A 84 12.59 -5.54 -11.85
C LEU A 84 11.83 -5.83 -13.16
N GLY A 85 11.85 -4.92 -14.11
CA GLY A 85 11.22 -5.11 -15.43
C GLY A 85 9.76 -4.69 -15.51
N PHE A 86 9.23 -4.01 -14.50
CA PHE A 86 7.87 -3.48 -14.54
C PHE A 86 7.82 -2.18 -15.34
N GLN A 87 6.70 -1.95 -15.99
CA GLN A 87 6.39 -0.70 -16.69
C GLN A 87 5.18 -0.06 -16.02
N TRP A 88 5.07 1.26 -16.09
CA TRP A 88 3.93 1.98 -15.53
C TRP A 88 3.57 3.20 -16.36
N GLU A 89 2.33 3.64 -16.16
CA GLU A 89 1.80 4.88 -16.69
C GLU A 89 1.14 5.63 -15.53
N GLU A 90 1.52 6.88 -15.29
CA GLU A 90 0.93 7.71 -14.24
C GLU A 90 0.07 8.81 -14.86
N LYS A 91 -1.16 8.97 -14.36
CA LYS A 91 -2.03 10.08 -14.71
C LYS A 91 -2.27 10.95 -13.48
N ILE A 92 -1.48 12.01 -13.37
CA ILE A 92 -1.47 12.89 -12.18
C ILE A 92 -2.83 13.57 -12.00
N SER A 93 -3.45 14.05 -13.10
CA SER A 93 -4.75 14.73 -13.06
C SER A 93 -5.91 13.86 -12.59
N ARG A 94 -5.75 12.53 -12.63
CA ARG A 94 -6.76 11.57 -12.20
C ARG A 94 -6.33 10.73 -10.99
N ASN A 95 -5.16 11.00 -10.44
CA ASN A 95 -4.62 10.33 -9.27
C ASN A 95 -4.59 8.80 -9.40
N TRP A 96 -4.17 8.29 -10.57
CA TRP A 96 -3.97 6.86 -10.73
C TRP A 96 -2.61 6.52 -11.35
N LEU A 97 -2.18 5.31 -11.05
CA LEU A 97 -0.99 4.67 -11.60
C LEU A 97 -1.40 3.30 -12.15
N LYS A 98 -1.08 3.00 -13.40
CA LYS A 98 -1.21 1.66 -13.96
C LYS A 98 0.15 1.01 -14.01
N VAL A 99 0.24 -0.22 -13.52
CA VAL A 99 1.48 -1.01 -13.55
C VAL A 99 1.27 -2.24 -14.41
N ARG A 100 2.25 -2.54 -15.25
CA ARG A 100 2.21 -3.66 -16.19
C ARG A 100 3.46 -4.51 -16.07
N CYS A 101 3.28 -5.81 -16.18
CA CYS A 101 4.38 -6.77 -16.30
C CYS A 101 3.85 -8.10 -16.85
N GLY A 102 4.48 -8.61 -17.91
CA GLY A 102 4.18 -9.94 -18.44
C GLY A 102 2.70 -10.17 -18.80
N GLY A 103 2.03 -9.18 -19.39
CA GLY A 103 0.61 -9.26 -19.74
C GLY A 103 -0.36 -9.02 -18.58
N VAL A 104 0.15 -8.74 -17.39
CA VAL A 104 -0.65 -8.36 -16.23
C VAL A 104 -0.67 -6.84 -16.12
N GLU A 105 -1.85 -6.26 -15.93
CA GLU A 105 -2.02 -4.84 -15.66
C GLU A 105 -3.00 -4.65 -14.51
N ASN A 106 -2.63 -3.82 -13.55
CA ASN A 106 -3.48 -3.40 -12.44
C ASN A 106 -3.45 -1.88 -12.31
N THR A 107 -4.50 -1.33 -11.71
CA THR A 107 -4.65 0.11 -11.50
C THR A 107 -4.59 0.43 -10.02
N TYR A 108 -3.82 1.45 -9.67
CA TYR A 108 -3.60 1.90 -8.30
C TYR A 108 -4.07 3.35 -8.19
N PHE A 109 -5.11 3.58 -7.40
CA PHE A 109 -5.62 4.92 -7.15
C PHE A 109 -4.92 5.53 -5.93
N LEU A 110 -4.57 6.80 -6.03
CA LEU A 110 -3.95 7.55 -4.95
C LEU A 110 -5.02 8.36 -4.22
N PHE A 111 -5.06 8.21 -2.89
CA PHE A 111 -5.98 8.95 -2.03
C PHE A 111 -5.25 9.64 -0.91
N GLY A 112 -5.70 10.85 -0.57
CA GLY A 112 -5.26 11.57 0.59
C GLY A 112 -6.31 11.54 1.69
N GLY A 113 -5.98 11.03 2.86
CA GLY A 113 -6.93 10.91 3.98
C GLY A 113 -7.45 12.26 4.48
N LYS A 114 -6.72 13.36 4.23
CA LYS A 114 -7.15 14.72 4.58
C LYS A 114 -7.94 15.42 3.48
N ASP A 115 -7.97 14.87 2.27
CA ASP A 115 -8.67 15.47 1.15
C ASP A 115 -10.16 15.09 1.24
N GLU A 116 -11.05 16.07 1.42
CA GLU A 116 -12.50 15.83 1.56
C GLU A 116 -13.09 15.06 0.39
N GLY A 117 -12.62 15.34 -0.83
CA GLY A 117 -13.07 14.64 -2.03
C GLY A 117 -12.66 13.18 -2.10
N SER A 118 -11.61 12.76 -1.40
CA SER A 118 -11.10 11.39 -1.45
C SER A 118 -12.06 10.38 -0.81
N ALA A 119 -12.72 10.75 0.29
CA ALA A 119 -13.70 9.87 0.93
C ALA A 119 -14.88 9.55 0.00
N ALA A 120 -15.34 10.54 -0.76
CA ALA A 120 -16.42 10.36 -1.72
C ALA A 120 -15.99 9.47 -2.91
N LEU A 121 -14.76 9.66 -3.40
CA LEU A 121 -14.23 8.86 -4.51
C LEU A 121 -14.05 7.39 -4.14
N ILE A 122 -13.54 7.13 -2.94
CA ILE A 122 -13.28 5.75 -2.49
C ILE A 122 -14.57 4.95 -2.29
N GLN A 123 -15.69 5.62 -2.01
CA GLN A 123 -16.98 4.96 -1.85
C GLN A 123 -17.48 4.26 -3.13
N GLY A 124 -17.08 4.75 -4.29
CA GLY A 124 -17.52 4.21 -5.58
C GLY A 124 -16.64 3.11 -6.15
N ILE A 125 -15.59 2.68 -5.43
CA ILE A 125 -14.58 1.77 -5.98
C ILE A 125 -14.62 0.42 -5.28
N THR A 126 -14.44 -0.65 -6.06
CA THR A 126 -14.19 -2.00 -5.55
C THR A 126 -12.70 -2.26 -5.59
N LEU A 127 -12.11 -2.60 -4.45
CA LEU A 127 -10.67 -2.77 -4.30
C LEU A 127 -10.29 -4.21 -4.01
N ALA A 128 -9.14 -4.63 -4.49
CA ALA A 128 -8.51 -5.91 -4.16
C ALA A 128 -7.46 -5.79 -3.06
N GLY A 129 -7.14 -4.60 -2.66
CA GLY A 129 -6.21 -4.34 -1.57
C GLY A 129 -5.97 -2.86 -1.35
N VAL A 130 -5.43 -2.52 -0.21
CA VAL A 130 -5.12 -1.14 0.15
C VAL A 130 -3.82 -1.05 0.94
N LEU A 131 -3.03 -0.04 0.62
CA LEU A 131 -1.87 0.36 1.40
C LEU A 131 -2.15 1.73 1.99
N LEU A 132 -2.00 1.85 3.32
CA LEU A 132 -2.18 3.11 4.03
C LEU A 132 -0.86 3.48 4.71
N ASP A 133 -0.19 4.48 4.14
CA ASP A 133 1.06 5.02 4.67
C ASP A 133 0.76 6.10 5.70
N GLU A 134 1.43 6.03 6.85
CA GLU A 134 1.19 6.93 7.98
C GLU A 134 -0.28 6.93 8.43
N VAL A 135 -0.83 5.73 8.62
CA VAL A 135 -2.26 5.53 8.88
C VAL A 135 -2.75 6.26 10.14
N ALA A 136 -1.87 6.47 11.12
CA ALA A 136 -2.20 7.20 12.36
C ALA A 136 -2.57 8.67 12.12
N LEU A 137 -2.14 9.25 11.00
CA LEU A 137 -2.44 10.63 10.62
C LEU A 137 -3.75 10.77 9.83
N MET A 138 -4.44 9.66 9.56
CA MET A 138 -5.68 9.66 8.80
C MET A 138 -6.89 9.58 9.74
N PRO A 139 -8.02 10.22 9.38
CA PRO A 139 -9.27 10.02 10.10
C PRO A 139 -9.66 8.54 10.10
N ARG A 140 -10.11 8.05 11.24
CA ARG A 140 -10.57 6.66 11.39
C ARG A 140 -11.65 6.30 10.35
N SER A 141 -12.59 7.21 10.11
CA SER A 141 -13.66 7.01 9.14
C SER A 141 -13.15 6.74 7.73
N PHE A 142 -12.09 7.45 7.32
CA PHE A 142 -11.45 7.23 6.03
C PHE A 142 -10.82 5.84 5.95
N VAL A 143 -10.09 5.43 6.99
CA VAL A 143 -9.41 4.12 7.04
C VAL A 143 -10.45 2.98 7.01
N GLU A 144 -11.51 3.08 7.80
CA GLU A 144 -12.60 2.10 7.81
C GLU A 144 -13.29 2.02 6.45
N GLN A 145 -13.50 3.15 5.79
CA GLN A 145 -14.09 3.21 4.46
C GLN A 145 -13.19 2.54 3.41
N ALA A 146 -11.90 2.83 3.44
CA ALA A 146 -10.93 2.23 2.53
C ALA A 146 -10.89 0.70 2.68
N CYS A 147 -10.84 0.22 3.90
CA CYS A 147 -10.85 -1.22 4.18
C CYS A 147 -12.17 -1.88 3.75
N ALA A 148 -13.31 -1.20 3.96
CA ALA A 148 -14.62 -1.72 3.58
C ALA A 148 -14.79 -1.87 2.07
N ARG A 149 -14.04 -1.13 1.25
CA ARG A 149 -14.08 -1.28 -0.22
C ARG A 149 -13.31 -2.48 -0.74
N CYS A 150 -12.50 -3.13 0.09
CA CYS A 150 -11.72 -4.30 -0.28
C CYS A 150 -12.58 -5.58 -0.23
N SER A 151 -13.44 -5.74 -1.21
CA SER A 151 -14.41 -6.84 -1.29
C SER A 151 -14.00 -7.97 -2.24
N VAL A 152 -12.90 -7.83 -2.95
CA VAL A 152 -12.38 -8.87 -3.84
C VAL A 152 -11.79 -10.00 -2.99
N THR A 153 -12.09 -11.24 -3.35
CA THR A 153 -11.56 -12.42 -2.66
C THR A 153 -10.03 -12.41 -2.64
N GLY A 154 -9.44 -12.62 -1.47
CA GLY A 154 -7.99 -12.61 -1.30
C GLY A 154 -7.42 -11.22 -1.01
N ALA A 155 -8.26 -10.21 -0.80
CA ALA A 155 -7.81 -8.86 -0.49
C ALA A 155 -6.94 -8.83 0.77
N LYS A 156 -5.90 -7.99 0.74
CA LYS A 156 -4.97 -7.81 1.86
C LYS A 156 -4.69 -6.33 2.10
N PHE A 157 -4.17 -6.04 3.29
CA PHE A 157 -3.97 -4.68 3.77
C PHE A 157 -2.54 -4.46 4.25
N TRP A 158 -1.96 -3.33 3.86
CA TRP A 158 -0.65 -2.88 4.35
C TRP A 158 -0.81 -1.56 5.08
N PHE A 159 -0.36 -1.53 6.33
CA PHE A 159 -0.40 -0.32 7.15
C PHE A 159 1.01 0.06 7.58
N SER A 160 1.37 1.33 7.50
CA SER A 160 2.52 1.86 8.20
C SER A 160 2.08 2.87 9.24
N CYS A 161 2.75 2.88 10.38
CA CYS A 161 2.51 3.90 11.39
C CYS A 161 3.79 4.20 12.15
N ASN A 162 3.88 5.42 12.67
CA ASN A 162 4.82 5.77 13.71
C ASN A 162 4.08 5.66 15.05
N PRO A 163 4.67 5.05 16.09
CA PRO A 163 3.98 4.91 17.35
C PRO A 163 3.65 6.28 17.95
N GLU A 164 2.35 6.55 18.11
CA GLU A 164 1.85 7.71 18.85
C GLU A 164 1.44 7.34 20.28
N GLY A 165 1.84 6.15 20.75
CA GLY A 165 1.51 5.62 22.05
C GLY A 165 0.34 4.65 22.03
N PRO A 166 0.15 3.88 23.12
CA PRO A 166 -0.82 2.77 23.18
C PRO A 166 -2.28 3.19 23.17
N GLY A 167 -2.58 4.48 23.33
CA GLY A 167 -3.96 4.99 23.30
C GLY A 167 -4.52 5.31 21.93
N HIS A 168 -3.74 5.14 20.86
CA HIS A 168 -4.23 5.45 19.52
C HIS A 168 -5.25 4.41 19.07
N TRP A 169 -6.34 4.85 18.40
CA TRP A 169 -7.44 3.98 17.95
C TRP A 169 -6.98 2.80 17.09
N LEU A 170 -5.87 2.95 16.37
CA LEU A 170 -5.33 1.89 15.51
C LEU A 170 -5.03 0.61 16.30
N PHE A 171 -4.58 0.76 17.55
CA PHE A 171 -4.27 -0.38 18.40
C PHE A 171 -5.51 -1.10 18.95
N SER A 172 -6.69 -0.51 18.79
CA SER A 172 -7.96 -1.14 19.18
C SER A 172 -8.57 -2.01 18.06
N LEU A 173 -7.95 -2.05 16.87
CA LEU A 173 -8.38 -2.88 15.75
C LEU A 173 -7.75 -4.28 15.73
N SER A 174 -6.88 -4.57 16.70
CA SER A 174 -6.20 -5.87 16.80
C SER A 174 -7.11 -6.93 17.40
#